data_0700ad4ede264a1e0c0ad1190279011f
#
_entry.id   0700ad4ede264a1e0c0ad1190279011f
#
_cell.length_a   1.000
_cell.length_b   1.000
_cell.length_c   1.000
_cell.angle_alpha   90.00
_cell.angle_beta   90.00
_cell.angle_gamma   90.00
#
_symmetry.space_group_name_H-M   'P 1'
#
loop_
_entity.id
_entity.type
_entity.pdbx_description
1 polymer ?
#
loop_
_entity_poly.entity_id
_entity_poly.type
_entity_poly.pdbx_seq_one_letter_code
_entity_poly.pdbx_strand_id
1 'polypeptide(L)'
;MKKGKIKKQSQSHSAYGQFLIDVQQKFAVDVFARKYHLLFKDRKKAKEISAAVLEGEKIACLIEDQDIIIEGKIPKELIICRSREVWEPYPYKVKLESFREKRTEKAEEPGKMKNPDAEKEGFLLLRTRNIAAGIGCRKGISEEVLEQGLKEVLKEYGLEMEQLCGLASIDLKKEEAGLMQLSEKYKIPFVTYNADELMKIRSVSDSSDFVKKVTGVDNVCERAVRTYVPDGKLICPKYRKEKMTVALVEEPVRIRF
;
A
#
# COMPACT_ATOMS: atom_id res chain seq x y z
N MET A 1 -18.91 -3.56 -64.74
CA MET A 1 -18.82 -2.82 -63.43
C MET A 1 -19.59 -3.58 -62.38
N LYS A 2 -18.92 -4.26 -61.45
CA LYS A 2 -19.43 -4.63 -60.12
C LYS A 2 -18.22 -4.93 -59.23
N LYS A 3 -17.95 -4.01 -58.30
CA LYS A 3 -16.85 -4.14 -57.33
C LYS A 3 -17.21 -5.19 -56.29
N GLY A 4 -16.45 -6.29 -56.24
CA GLY A 4 -16.51 -7.27 -55.15
C GLY A 4 -15.81 -6.73 -53.94
N LYS A 5 -16.55 -6.54 -52.82
CA LYS A 5 -16.02 -6.23 -51.51
C LYS A 5 -15.35 -7.49 -50.93
N ILE A 6 -14.05 -7.42 -50.76
CA ILE A 6 -13.30 -8.43 -49.98
C ILE A 6 -13.60 -8.16 -48.51
N LYS A 7 -14.36 -9.06 -47.87
CA LYS A 7 -14.47 -9.15 -46.43
C LYS A 7 -13.13 -9.65 -45.87
N LYS A 8 -12.37 -8.79 -45.25
CA LYS A 8 -11.31 -9.19 -44.32
C LYS A 8 -11.94 -9.84 -43.11
N GLN A 9 -11.92 -11.16 -43.05
CA GLN A 9 -12.11 -11.88 -41.81
C GLN A 9 -10.88 -11.69 -40.95
N SER A 10 -11.05 -10.95 -39.85
CA SER A 10 -10.09 -10.90 -38.75
C SER A 10 -10.26 -12.20 -37.92
N GLN A 11 -9.63 -13.26 -38.33
CA GLN A 11 -9.36 -14.42 -37.49
C GLN A 11 -7.86 -14.43 -37.19
N SER A 12 -7.47 -13.81 -36.08
CA SER A 12 -6.26 -14.15 -35.37
C SER A 12 -6.34 -13.64 -33.92
N HIS A 13 -7.34 -14.12 -33.18
CA HIS A 13 -7.17 -14.21 -31.73
C HIS A 13 -6.56 -15.61 -31.51
N SER A 14 -5.26 -15.65 -31.79
CA SER A 14 -4.48 -16.88 -31.70
C SER A 14 -4.42 -17.35 -30.24
N ALA A 15 -4.05 -18.60 -30.06
CA ALA A 15 -3.76 -19.25 -28.79
C ALA A 15 -2.94 -18.41 -27.80
N TYR A 16 -2.22 -17.40 -28.28
CA TYR A 16 -1.47 -16.41 -27.49
C TYR A 16 -2.37 -15.50 -26.63
N GLY A 17 -3.50 -15.05 -27.13
CA GLY A 17 -4.45 -14.23 -26.37
C GLY A 17 -5.15 -15.04 -25.28
N GLN A 18 -5.50 -16.30 -25.59
CA GLN A 18 -6.09 -17.21 -24.62
C GLN A 18 -5.08 -17.66 -23.55
N PHE A 19 -3.83 -17.88 -23.94
CA PHE A 19 -2.74 -18.18 -23.01
C PHE A 19 -2.45 -17.00 -22.05
N LEU A 20 -2.45 -15.76 -22.53
CA LEU A 20 -2.29 -14.58 -21.68
C LEU A 20 -3.46 -14.38 -20.73
N ILE A 21 -4.70 -14.69 -21.14
CA ILE A 21 -5.89 -14.62 -20.27
C ILE A 21 -5.82 -15.71 -19.19
N ASP A 22 -5.41 -16.93 -19.52
CA ASP A 22 -5.25 -18.02 -18.54
C ASP A 22 -4.12 -17.74 -17.55
N VAL A 23 -3.00 -17.18 -17.98
CA VAL A 23 -1.91 -16.75 -17.08
C VAL A 23 -2.34 -15.62 -16.16
N GLN A 24 -3.20 -14.70 -16.62
CA GLN A 24 -3.77 -13.67 -15.78
C GLN A 24 -4.80 -14.18 -14.75
N GLN A 25 -5.42 -15.33 -14.98
CA GLN A 25 -6.35 -15.96 -14.05
C GLN A 25 -5.67 -16.86 -13.01
N LYS A 26 -4.43 -17.29 -13.23
CA LYS A 26 -3.68 -18.07 -12.25
C LYS A 26 -3.02 -17.15 -11.21
N PHE A 27 -3.04 -17.60 -9.96
CA PHE A 27 -2.36 -16.90 -8.89
C PHE A 27 -0.84 -16.89 -9.14
N ALA A 28 -0.27 -15.70 -9.33
CA ALA A 28 1.16 -15.49 -9.39
C ALA A 28 1.55 -14.46 -8.33
N VAL A 29 2.51 -14.80 -7.48
CA VAL A 29 2.85 -14.01 -6.29
C VAL A 29 3.27 -12.57 -6.64
N ASP A 30 4.05 -12.39 -7.70
CA ASP A 30 4.53 -11.07 -8.12
C ASP A 30 3.42 -10.21 -8.71
N VAL A 31 2.48 -10.82 -9.46
CA VAL A 31 1.28 -10.15 -9.99
C VAL A 31 0.34 -9.76 -8.83
N PHE A 32 0.12 -10.69 -7.90
CA PHE A 32 -0.68 -10.47 -6.72
C PHE A 32 -0.09 -9.37 -5.83
N ALA A 33 1.20 -9.44 -5.54
CA ALA A 33 1.89 -8.44 -4.74
C ALA A 33 1.83 -7.05 -5.39
N ARG A 34 2.01 -6.95 -6.70
CA ARG A 34 1.90 -5.67 -7.43
C ARG A 34 0.49 -5.12 -7.42
N LYS A 35 -0.52 -5.96 -7.67
CA LYS A 35 -1.93 -5.56 -7.70
C LYS A 35 -2.39 -4.98 -6.36
N TYR A 36 -1.91 -5.53 -5.24
CA TYR A 36 -2.33 -5.13 -3.89
C TYR A 36 -1.25 -4.39 -3.11
N HIS A 37 -0.22 -3.88 -3.80
CA HIS A 37 0.88 -3.12 -3.20
C HIS A 37 1.55 -3.84 -2.02
N LEU A 38 1.69 -5.17 -2.12
CA LEU A 38 2.33 -5.98 -1.09
C LEU A 38 3.85 -5.98 -1.25
N LEU A 39 4.54 -6.05 -0.14
CA LEU A 39 5.99 -6.14 -0.05
C LEU A 39 6.41 -7.58 0.28
N PHE A 40 7.45 -8.05 -0.36
CA PHE A 40 8.15 -9.29 0.01
C PHE A 40 9.64 -9.18 -0.28
N LYS A 41 10.46 -9.87 0.51
CA LYS A 41 11.92 -9.83 0.39
C LYS A 41 12.47 -11.09 -0.30
N ASP A 42 11.89 -12.25 -0.03
CA ASP A 42 12.35 -13.53 -0.58
C ASP A 42 11.83 -13.76 -2.01
N ARG A 43 12.63 -13.28 -2.98
CA ARG A 43 12.34 -13.49 -4.41
C ARG A 43 12.49 -14.94 -4.86
N LYS A 44 13.34 -15.73 -4.18
CA LYS A 44 13.53 -17.15 -4.51
C LYS A 44 12.27 -17.93 -4.14
N LYS A 45 11.77 -17.73 -2.93
CA LYS A 45 10.52 -18.36 -2.45
C LYS A 45 9.30 -17.92 -3.26
N ALA A 46 9.23 -16.64 -3.65
CA ALA A 46 8.16 -16.14 -4.51
C ALA A 46 8.14 -16.84 -5.88
N LYS A 47 9.32 -17.09 -6.49
CA LYS A 47 9.43 -17.83 -7.75
C LYS A 47 9.04 -19.31 -7.58
N GLU A 48 9.48 -19.97 -6.51
CA GLU A 48 9.13 -21.34 -6.16
C GLU A 48 7.60 -21.50 -6.07
N ILE A 49 6.93 -20.63 -5.31
CA ILE A 49 5.48 -20.65 -5.15
C ILE A 49 4.77 -20.40 -6.48
N SER A 50 5.25 -19.43 -7.28
CA SER A 50 4.65 -19.17 -8.60
C SER A 50 4.81 -20.36 -9.56
N ALA A 51 5.93 -21.07 -9.52
CA ALA A 51 6.14 -22.29 -10.29
C ALA A 51 5.19 -23.40 -9.85
N ALA A 52 5.04 -23.65 -8.55
CA ALA A 52 4.10 -24.63 -8.01
C ALA A 52 2.64 -24.37 -8.47
N VAL A 53 2.21 -23.11 -8.51
CA VAL A 53 0.89 -22.74 -9.07
C VAL A 53 0.75 -23.13 -10.53
N LEU A 54 1.80 -22.93 -11.35
CA LEU A 54 1.78 -23.31 -12.77
C LEU A 54 1.69 -24.83 -12.94
N GLU A 55 2.25 -25.59 -12.02
CA GLU A 55 2.17 -27.06 -11.96
C GLU A 55 0.82 -27.57 -11.42
N GLY A 56 -0.04 -26.66 -10.94
CA GLY A 56 -1.38 -26.99 -10.45
C GLY A 56 -1.45 -27.24 -8.94
N GLU A 57 -0.38 -26.98 -8.23
CA GLU A 57 -0.32 -27.13 -6.77
C GLU A 57 -1.16 -26.08 -6.06
N LYS A 58 -1.60 -26.42 -4.85
CA LYS A 58 -2.36 -25.51 -3.98
C LYS A 58 -1.45 -24.75 -3.07
N ILE A 59 -1.71 -23.44 -2.97
CA ILE A 59 -1.00 -22.52 -2.08
C ILE A 59 -1.89 -22.18 -0.90
N ALA A 60 -1.40 -22.43 0.31
CA ALA A 60 -2.08 -22.02 1.54
C ALA A 60 -1.64 -20.62 1.95
N CYS A 61 -2.58 -19.68 2.03
CA CYS A 61 -2.34 -18.31 2.45
C CYS A 61 -2.93 -18.08 3.85
N LEU A 62 -2.05 -17.91 4.83
CA LEU A 62 -2.42 -17.55 6.20
C LEU A 62 -2.68 -16.05 6.29
N ILE A 63 -3.86 -15.69 6.78
CA ILE A 63 -4.30 -14.32 7.06
C ILE A 63 -4.93 -14.30 8.44
N GLU A 64 -4.13 -14.07 9.47
CA GLU A 64 -4.58 -13.97 10.86
C GLU A 64 -5.21 -12.60 11.16
N ASP A 65 -4.85 -11.59 10.36
CA ASP A 65 -5.32 -10.23 10.52
C ASP A 65 -6.78 -10.09 10.06
N GLN A 66 -7.65 -9.67 10.99
CA GLN A 66 -9.09 -9.50 10.72
C GLN A 66 -9.39 -8.21 9.93
N ASP A 67 -8.46 -7.25 9.91
CA ASP A 67 -8.60 -5.99 9.19
C ASP A 67 -8.33 -6.18 7.67
N ILE A 68 -7.80 -7.35 7.25
CA ILE A 68 -7.64 -7.71 5.85
C ILE A 68 -8.92 -8.36 5.34
N ILE A 69 -9.63 -7.64 4.48
CA ILE A 69 -10.90 -8.05 3.89
C ILE A 69 -10.65 -8.80 2.58
N ILE A 70 -11.22 -10.00 2.46
CA ILE A 70 -11.16 -10.81 1.25
C ILE A 70 -12.51 -10.77 0.55
N GLU A 71 -12.54 -10.39 -0.72
CA GLU A 71 -13.73 -10.27 -1.54
C GLU A 71 -13.58 -11.04 -2.88
N GLY A 72 -14.70 -11.43 -3.47
CA GLY A 72 -14.74 -12.06 -4.79
C GLY A 72 -14.51 -13.56 -4.76
N LYS A 73 -14.24 -14.14 -5.95
CA LYS A 73 -14.07 -15.59 -6.13
C LYS A 73 -12.60 -15.94 -5.97
N ILE A 74 -12.26 -16.57 -4.86
CA ILE A 74 -10.90 -17.03 -4.58
C ILE A 74 -10.46 -18.02 -5.68
N PRO A 75 -9.27 -17.85 -6.28
CA PRO A 75 -8.71 -18.81 -7.22
C PRO A 75 -8.65 -20.21 -6.63
N LYS A 76 -8.92 -21.23 -7.44
CA LYS A 76 -8.96 -22.64 -6.98
C LYS A 76 -7.62 -23.16 -6.46
N GLU A 77 -6.52 -22.51 -6.88
CA GLU A 77 -5.16 -22.81 -6.44
C GLU A 77 -4.84 -22.21 -5.07
N LEU A 78 -5.63 -21.23 -4.61
CA LEU A 78 -5.38 -20.52 -3.36
C LEU A 78 -6.35 -20.98 -2.26
N ILE A 79 -5.81 -21.34 -1.10
CA ILE A 79 -6.56 -21.71 0.09
C ILE A 79 -6.32 -20.64 1.15
N ILE A 80 -7.37 -19.96 1.57
CA ILE A 80 -7.27 -18.97 2.65
C ILE A 80 -7.40 -19.68 3.99
N CYS A 81 -6.37 -19.57 4.81
CA CYS A 81 -6.31 -20.10 6.17
C CYS A 81 -6.42 -18.96 7.19
N ARG A 82 -7.24 -19.14 8.22
CA ARG A 82 -7.41 -18.19 9.32
C ARG A 82 -6.71 -18.64 10.61
N SER A 83 -6.16 -19.84 10.62
CA SER A 83 -5.35 -20.37 11.72
C SER A 83 -4.12 -21.12 11.20
N ARG A 84 -3.08 -21.21 12.04
CA ARG A 84 -1.84 -21.93 11.72
C ARG A 84 -2.07 -23.43 11.61
N GLU A 85 -2.94 -24.01 12.40
CA GLU A 85 -3.24 -25.46 12.38
C GLU A 85 -3.74 -25.92 11.01
N VAL A 86 -4.59 -25.12 10.35
CA VAL A 86 -5.08 -25.42 8.99
C VAL A 86 -4.02 -25.17 7.93
N TRP A 87 -3.11 -24.24 8.17
CA TRP A 87 -2.10 -23.78 7.23
C TRP A 87 -0.84 -24.67 7.20
N GLU A 88 -0.40 -25.17 8.37
CA GLU A 88 0.84 -25.93 8.51
C GLU A 88 0.99 -27.16 7.62
N PRO A 89 -0.05 -27.98 7.35
CA PRO A 89 0.07 -29.16 6.52
C PRO A 89 0.45 -28.91 5.06
N TYR A 90 0.33 -27.68 4.57
CA TYR A 90 0.58 -27.38 3.16
C TYR A 90 2.07 -27.19 2.85
N PRO A 91 2.58 -27.74 1.72
CA PRO A 91 3.99 -27.60 1.35
C PRO A 91 4.32 -26.18 0.85
N TYR A 92 3.36 -25.55 0.14
CA TYR A 92 3.54 -24.20 -0.41
C TYR A 92 2.72 -23.20 0.41
N LYS A 93 3.42 -22.36 1.15
CA LYS A 93 2.86 -21.49 2.18
C LYS A 93 3.16 -20.02 1.94
N VAL A 94 2.13 -19.19 2.06
CA VAL A 94 2.23 -17.72 2.07
C VAL A 94 1.61 -17.23 3.36
N LYS A 95 2.20 -16.24 3.99
CA LYS A 95 1.59 -15.49 5.07
C LYS A 95 1.38 -14.06 4.62
N LEU A 96 0.14 -13.56 4.71
CA LEU A 96 -0.19 -12.17 4.48
C LEU A 96 -0.50 -11.51 5.83
N GLU A 97 0.24 -10.48 6.15
CA GLU A 97 0.05 -9.71 7.38
C GLU A 97 0.05 -8.21 7.09
N SER A 98 -0.75 -7.47 7.85
CA SER A 98 -0.58 -6.04 7.96
C SER A 98 0.71 -5.77 8.72
N PHE A 99 1.34 -4.64 8.44
CA PHE A 99 2.61 -4.29 9.05
C PHE A 99 2.49 -3.96 10.56
N ARG A 100 1.30 -3.98 11.11
CA ARG A 100 1.08 -3.77 12.54
C ARG A 100 1.71 -4.92 13.33
N GLU A 101 2.82 -4.66 14.00
CA GLU A 101 3.08 -5.37 15.24
C GLU A 101 1.83 -5.24 16.13
N LYS A 102 1.24 -6.38 16.52
CA LYS A 102 0.28 -6.38 17.60
C LYS A 102 0.94 -5.61 18.75
N ARG A 103 0.44 -4.42 19.07
CA ARG A 103 0.76 -3.76 20.33
C ARG A 103 0.37 -4.74 21.43
N THR A 104 1.29 -5.61 21.83
CA THR A 104 1.22 -6.22 23.14
C THR A 104 1.32 -5.08 24.13
N GLU A 105 0.42 -5.04 25.10
CA GLU A 105 0.31 -3.99 26.12
C GLU A 105 1.56 -3.82 27.00
N LYS A 106 2.67 -4.41 26.62
CA LYS A 106 4.00 -4.24 27.21
C LYS A 106 4.93 -3.71 26.13
N ALA A 107 5.15 -2.40 26.17
CA ALA A 107 6.18 -1.72 25.40
C ALA A 107 7.55 -2.33 25.71
N GLU A 108 8.01 -3.23 24.84
CA GLU A 108 9.43 -3.53 24.74
C GLU A 108 10.10 -2.47 23.87
N GLU A 109 11.33 -2.13 24.21
CA GLU A 109 12.10 -1.00 23.71
C GLU A 109 12.06 -0.84 22.17
N PRO A 110 11.89 0.39 21.65
CA PRO A 110 11.93 0.64 20.21
C PRO A 110 13.35 0.41 19.68
N GLY A 111 13.54 -0.61 18.85
CA GLY A 111 14.82 -0.79 18.17
C GLY A 111 15.21 -2.21 17.77
N LYS A 112 14.40 -3.22 18.02
CA LYS A 112 14.69 -4.59 17.58
C LYS A 112 13.59 -5.14 16.66
N MET A 113 13.45 -4.58 15.46
CA MET A 113 12.81 -5.31 14.36
C MET A 113 13.79 -6.36 13.83
N LYS A 114 13.91 -7.45 14.54
CA LYS A 114 14.41 -8.69 13.97
C LYS A 114 13.18 -9.53 13.69
N ASN A 115 12.81 -9.67 12.42
CA ASN A 115 12.06 -10.84 11.98
C ASN A 115 13.07 -11.78 11.28
N PRO A 116 13.89 -12.53 12.06
CA PRO A 116 14.89 -13.46 11.53
C PRO A 116 14.26 -14.76 11.04
N ASP A 117 12.95 -14.97 11.23
CA ASP A 117 12.36 -16.29 11.19
C ASP A 117 11.66 -16.65 9.88
N ALA A 118 11.31 -15.68 9.03
CA ALA A 118 10.64 -15.96 7.76
C ALA A 118 11.49 -16.83 6.80
N GLU A 119 12.79 -16.67 6.80
CA GLU A 119 13.71 -17.50 5.99
C GLU A 119 13.87 -18.93 6.53
N LYS A 120 13.62 -19.14 7.84
CA LYS A 120 13.71 -20.45 8.49
C LYS A 120 12.37 -21.22 8.50
N GLU A 121 11.25 -20.54 8.41
CA GLU A 121 9.92 -21.14 8.56
C GLU A 121 9.32 -21.73 7.26
N GLY A 122 10.00 -21.64 6.13
CA GLY A 122 9.59 -22.31 4.88
C GLY A 122 8.37 -21.69 4.19
N PHE A 123 7.97 -20.46 4.51
CA PHE A 123 6.87 -19.73 3.86
C PHE A 123 7.31 -18.40 3.26
N LEU A 124 6.51 -17.84 2.35
CA LEU A 124 6.69 -16.49 1.84
C LEU A 124 5.87 -15.51 2.65
N LEU A 125 6.54 -14.50 3.21
CA LEU A 125 5.89 -13.39 3.91
C LEU A 125 5.55 -12.26 2.94
N LEU A 126 4.27 -11.91 2.86
CA LEU A 126 3.74 -10.75 2.17
C LEU A 126 3.27 -9.72 3.21
N ARG A 127 3.70 -8.48 3.06
CA ARG A 127 3.31 -7.37 3.95
C ARG A 127 2.57 -6.29 3.19
N THR A 128 1.57 -5.71 3.81
CA THR A 128 0.78 -4.62 3.21
C THR A 128 1.55 -3.30 3.22
N ARG A 129 1.27 -2.45 2.23
CA ARG A 129 1.66 -1.03 2.19
C ARG A 129 0.36 -0.23 2.24
N ASN A 130 -0.05 0.17 3.41
CA ASN A 130 -1.38 0.76 3.60
C ASN A 130 -1.38 2.01 4.49
N ILE A 131 -0.22 2.64 4.66
CA ILE A 131 -0.13 3.92 5.40
C ILE A 131 -0.03 5.06 4.40
N ALA A 132 -0.97 5.98 4.44
CA ALA A 132 -0.90 7.22 3.69
C ALA A 132 -0.44 8.36 4.61
N ALA A 133 0.39 9.27 4.09
CA ALA A 133 0.85 10.44 4.80
C ALA A 133 0.36 11.74 4.14
N GLY A 134 -0.33 12.56 4.90
CA GLY A 134 -0.63 13.93 4.53
C GLY A 134 0.46 14.86 5.02
N ILE A 135 0.97 15.73 4.16
CA ILE A 135 2.11 16.60 4.47
C ILE A 135 1.76 18.06 4.20
N GLY A 136 1.96 18.90 5.22
CA GLY A 136 2.06 20.32 5.06
C GLY A 136 3.50 20.74 5.32
N CYS A 137 4.10 21.61 4.49
CA CYS A 137 5.49 22.02 4.68
C CYS A 137 5.74 23.45 4.21
N ARG A 138 6.86 24.04 4.66
CA ARG A 138 7.33 25.33 4.16
C ARG A 138 7.80 25.20 2.71
N LYS A 139 7.72 26.27 1.94
CA LYS A 139 8.22 26.32 0.57
C LYS A 139 9.73 26.12 0.54
N GLY A 140 10.23 25.31 -0.40
CA GLY A 140 11.64 25.03 -0.57
C GLY A 140 12.23 24.09 0.48
N ILE A 141 11.41 23.26 1.13
CA ILE A 141 11.92 22.22 2.02
C ILE A 141 12.63 21.14 1.20
N SER A 142 13.79 20.67 1.67
CA SER A 142 14.52 19.61 0.97
C SER A 142 13.94 18.22 1.25
N GLU A 143 14.24 17.26 0.38
CA GLU A 143 13.83 15.86 0.49
C GLU A 143 14.36 15.24 1.78
N GLU A 144 15.63 15.52 2.14
CA GLU A 144 16.26 14.95 3.34
C GLU A 144 15.55 15.38 4.62
N VAL A 145 15.13 16.66 4.70
CA VAL A 145 14.41 17.20 5.88
C VAL A 145 13.00 16.58 5.97
N LEU A 146 12.33 16.42 4.83
CA LEU A 146 11.03 15.74 4.77
C LEU A 146 11.16 14.27 5.17
N GLU A 147 12.13 13.56 4.63
CA GLU A 147 12.39 12.15 4.93
C GLU A 147 12.68 11.94 6.41
N GLN A 148 13.61 12.74 6.95
CA GLN A 148 13.96 12.64 8.36
C GLN A 148 12.76 12.90 9.26
N GLY A 149 12.01 13.98 9.01
CA GLY A 149 10.82 14.32 9.79
C GLY A 149 9.73 13.24 9.70
N LEU A 150 9.53 12.66 8.51
CA LEU A 150 8.55 11.59 8.30
C LEU A 150 8.98 10.28 8.99
N LYS A 151 10.26 9.90 8.90
CA LYS A 151 10.82 8.74 9.62
C LYS A 151 10.62 8.85 11.13
N GLU A 152 10.87 10.03 11.70
CA GLU A 152 10.68 10.27 13.12
C GLU A 152 9.22 10.11 13.54
N VAL A 153 8.28 10.69 12.76
CA VAL A 153 6.85 10.53 13.02
C VAL A 153 6.42 9.07 12.89
N LEU A 154 6.81 8.40 11.82
CA LEU A 154 6.47 6.98 11.61
C LEU A 154 6.97 6.11 12.77
N LYS A 155 8.23 6.34 13.20
CA LYS A 155 8.84 5.59 14.32
C LYS A 155 8.07 5.75 15.63
N GLU A 156 7.53 6.92 15.93
CA GLU A 156 6.71 7.14 17.13
C GLU A 156 5.42 6.31 17.14
N TYR A 157 4.94 5.94 15.94
CA TYR A 157 3.76 5.08 15.75
C TYR A 157 4.12 3.62 15.47
N GLY A 158 5.42 3.23 15.60
CA GLY A 158 5.89 1.87 15.31
C GLY A 158 5.80 1.51 13.84
N LEU A 159 5.95 2.50 12.95
CA LEU A 159 5.84 2.37 11.50
C LEU A 159 7.17 2.67 10.81
N GLU A 160 7.30 2.20 9.56
CA GLU A 160 8.47 2.41 8.70
C GLU A 160 8.10 3.03 7.36
N MET A 161 9.08 3.58 6.65
CA MET A 161 8.89 4.23 5.35
C MET A 161 8.34 3.28 4.28
N GLU A 162 8.72 2.01 4.35
CA GLU A 162 8.28 0.96 3.43
C GLU A 162 6.77 0.70 3.48
N GLN A 163 6.11 1.06 4.59
CA GLN A 163 4.66 0.91 4.75
C GLN A 163 3.86 2.01 4.05
N LEU A 164 4.52 3.09 3.63
CA LEU A 164 3.84 4.19 2.96
C LEU A 164 3.30 3.75 1.60
N CYS A 165 2.01 3.96 1.37
CA CYS A 165 1.33 3.75 0.10
C CYS A 165 1.14 5.04 -0.71
N GLY A 166 1.28 6.22 -0.10
CA GLY A 166 1.15 7.48 -0.79
C GLY A 166 1.36 8.71 0.07
N LEU A 167 1.62 9.84 -0.59
CA LEU A 167 1.74 11.16 -0.02
C LEU A 167 0.61 12.06 -0.54
N ALA A 168 0.04 12.87 0.33
CA ALA A 168 -0.99 13.82 -0.03
C ALA A 168 -0.68 15.23 0.49
N SER A 169 -1.03 16.26 -0.29
CA SER A 169 -0.85 17.66 0.12
C SER A 169 -1.87 18.58 -0.57
N ILE A 170 -1.72 19.88 -0.37
CA ILE A 170 -2.47 20.91 -1.11
C ILE A 170 -1.80 21.17 -2.47
N ASP A 171 -2.55 21.61 -3.47
CA ASP A 171 -2.11 21.90 -4.84
C ASP A 171 -1.01 22.98 -4.93
N LEU A 172 -0.96 23.91 -3.98
CA LEU A 172 0.15 24.85 -3.82
C LEU A 172 1.52 24.16 -3.64
N LYS A 173 1.53 22.86 -3.33
CA LYS A 173 2.72 22.02 -3.13
C LYS A 173 3.00 21.04 -4.27
N LYS A 174 2.22 21.10 -5.33
CA LYS A 174 2.35 20.16 -6.44
C LYS A 174 3.72 20.18 -7.13
N GLU A 175 4.40 21.33 -7.11
CA GLU A 175 5.74 21.53 -7.67
C GLU A 175 6.83 21.64 -6.59
N GLU A 176 6.55 21.22 -5.35
CA GLU A 176 7.53 21.22 -4.26
C GLU A 176 8.56 20.10 -4.50
N ALA A 177 9.77 20.50 -4.89
CA ALA A 177 10.83 19.57 -5.31
C ALA A 177 11.11 18.47 -4.28
N GLY A 178 11.15 18.81 -2.98
CA GLY A 178 11.40 17.83 -1.92
C GLY A 178 10.32 16.75 -1.82
N LEU A 179 9.03 17.10 -2.02
CA LEU A 179 7.93 16.12 -2.01
C LEU A 179 7.95 15.22 -3.26
N MET A 180 8.28 15.78 -4.42
CA MET A 180 8.42 15.03 -5.67
C MET A 180 9.58 14.03 -5.58
N GLN A 181 10.75 14.47 -5.09
CA GLN A 181 11.92 13.62 -4.90
C GLN A 181 11.66 12.50 -3.89
N LEU A 182 10.98 12.81 -2.78
CA LEU A 182 10.60 11.81 -1.79
C LEU A 182 9.65 10.75 -2.39
N SER A 183 8.66 11.17 -3.16
CA SER A 183 7.74 10.31 -3.89
C SER A 183 8.48 9.37 -4.85
N GLU A 184 9.41 9.89 -5.65
CA GLU A 184 10.19 9.13 -6.59
C GLU A 184 11.13 8.12 -5.90
N LYS A 185 11.83 8.56 -4.85
CA LYS A 185 12.75 7.72 -4.04
C LYS A 185 12.07 6.48 -3.47
N TYR A 186 10.88 6.66 -2.91
CA TYR A 186 10.11 5.57 -2.29
C TYR A 186 9.12 4.89 -3.25
N LYS A 187 9.05 5.36 -4.50
CA LYS A 187 8.12 4.85 -5.53
C LYS A 187 6.68 4.79 -5.03
N ILE A 188 6.24 5.88 -4.40
CA ILE A 188 4.88 6.07 -3.90
C ILE A 188 4.23 7.27 -4.59
N PRO A 189 2.92 7.24 -4.88
CA PRO A 189 2.23 8.37 -5.49
C PRO A 189 2.27 9.60 -4.59
N PHE A 190 2.43 10.76 -5.21
CA PHE A 190 2.21 12.05 -4.57
C PHE A 190 1.01 12.73 -5.22
N VAL A 191 -0.04 12.95 -4.44
CA VAL A 191 -1.31 13.51 -4.91
C VAL A 191 -1.58 14.84 -4.21
N THR A 192 -2.11 15.80 -4.95
CA THR A 192 -2.46 17.11 -4.40
C THR A 192 -3.92 17.45 -4.68
N TYR A 193 -4.53 18.19 -3.77
CA TYR A 193 -5.92 18.62 -3.80
C TYR A 193 -6.02 20.13 -3.67
N ASN A 194 -7.01 20.74 -4.30
CA ASN A 194 -7.28 22.16 -4.12
C ASN A 194 -7.93 22.44 -2.74
N ALA A 195 -7.98 23.73 -2.37
CA ALA A 195 -8.51 24.14 -1.08
C ALA A 195 -9.98 23.71 -0.87
N ASP A 196 -10.81 23.80 -1.91
CA ASP A 196 -12.24 23.44 -1.83
C ASP A 196 -12.45 21.94 -1.61
N GLU A 197 -11.61 21.10 -2.24
CA GLU A 197 -11.62 19.65 -2.01
C GLU A 197 -11.24 19.33 -0.57
N LEU A 198 -10.19 19.94 -0.05
CA LEU A 198 -9.73 19.73 1.32
C LEU A 198 -10.75 20.20 2.36
N MET A 199 -11.46 21.28 2.09
CA MET A 199 -12.48 21.82 2.99
C MET A 199 -13.76 20.98 3.06
N LYS A 200 -13.95 19.99 2.17
CA LYS A 200 -15.04 19.00 2.30
C LYS A 200 -14.89 18.09 3.52
N ILE A 201 -13.67 17.88 4.00
CA ILE A 201 -13.42 17.20 5.28
C ILE A 201 -13.88 18.11 6.42
N ARG A 202 -14.98 17.75 7.08
CA ARG A 202 -15.66 18.65 8.02
C ARG A 202 -14.95 18.84 9.34
N SER A 203 -14.29 17.79 9.86
CA SER A 203 -13.63 17.82 11.17
C SER A 203 -12.15 17.44 11.07
N VAL A 204 -11.31 18.18 11.78
CA VAL A 204 -9.88 17.93 11.94
C VAL A 204 -9.51 18.09 13.41
N SER A 205 -8.41 17.46 13.81
CA SER A 205 -7.94 17.44 15.20
C SER A 205 -7.46 18.81 15.70
N ASP A 206 -6.91 19.63 14.80
CA ASP A 206 -6.32 20.93 15.14
C ASP A 206 -6.39 21.85 13.91
N SER A 207 -6.72 23.12 14.14
CA SER A 207 -6.82 24.15 13.12
C SER A 207 -5.74 25.22 13.30
N SER A 208 -5.42 25.97 12.23
CA SER A 208 -4.45 27.05 12.24
C SER A 208 -4.94 28.20 11.38
N ASP A 209 -5.27 29.33 12.03
CA ASP A 209 -5.71 30.53 11.33
C ASP A 209 -4.63 31.12 10.43
N PHE A 210 -3.37 31.00 10.80
CA PHE A 210 -2.25 31.42 9.94
C PHE A 210 -2.21 30.62 8.65
N VAL A 211 -2.29 29.30 8.74
CA VAL A 211 -2.29 28.42 7.57
C VAL A 211 -3.52 28.69 6.70
N LYS A 212 -4.68 28.89 7.32
CA LYS A 212 -5.93 29.22 6.62
C LYS A 212 -5.84 30.55 5.83
N LYS A 213 -5.19 31.57 6.39
CA LYS A 213 -4.97 32.84 5.66
C LYS A 213 -4.09 32.70 4.43
N VAL A 214 -3.11 31.78 4.46
CA VAL A 214 -2.15 31.59 3.37
C VAL A 214 -2.65 30.61 2.31
N THR A 215 -3.31 29.55 2.74
CA THR A 215 -3.67 28.40 1.85
C THR A 215 -5.16 28.24 1.63
N GLY A 216 -6.00 28.98 2.34
CA GLY A 216 -7.45 28.76 2.36
C GLY A 216 -7.87 27.56 3.25
N VAL A 217 -6.92 26.82 3.81
CA VAL A 217 -7.16 25.56 4.55
C VAL A 217 -6.47 25.65 5.93
N ASP A 218 -7.18 25.34 6.98
CA ASP A 218 -6.68 25.44 8.37
C ASP A 218 -5.77 24.27 8.79
N ASN A 219 -5.92 23.10 8.16
CA ASN A 219 -5.14 21.90 8.43
C ASN A 219 -4.89 21.11 7.14
N VAL A 220 -3.81 21.44 6.44
CA VAL A 220 -3.47 20.81 5.15
C VAL A 220 -3.20 19.30 5.29
N CYS A 221 -2.33 18.90 6.22
CA CYS A 221 -1.86 17.51 6.29
C CYS A 221 -3.00 16.53 6.60
N GLU A 222 -3.83 16.83 7.60
CA GLU A 222 -4.91 15.91 7.99
C GLU A 222 -6.03 15.87 6.94
N ARG A 223 -6.40 17.03 6.37
CA ARG A 223 -7.42 17.09 5.31
C ARG A 223 -6.95 16.37 4.06
N ALA A 224 -5.69 16.58 3.64
CA ALA A 224 -5.14 15.97 2.44
C ALA A 224 -5.12 14.44 2.53
N VAL A 225 -4.63 13.87 3.65
CA VAL A 225 -4.59 12.41 3.78
C VAL A 225 -5.98 11.81 3.92
N ARG A 226 -6.92 12.48 4.57
CA ARG A 226 -8.31 12.00 4.66
C ARG A 226 -9.09 12.15 3.35
N THR A 227 -8.70 13.09 2.50
CA THR A 227 -9.22 13.18 1.13
C THR A 227 -8.63 12.07 0.26
N TYR A 228 -7.35 11.74 0.45
CA TYR A 228 -6.67 10.67 -0.27
C TYR A 228 -7.21 9.29 0.10
N VAL A 229 -7.47 9.04 1.39
CA VAL A 229 -8.04 7.78 1.90
C VAL A 229 -9.32 8.06 2.72
N PRO A 230 -10.48 8.23 2.06
CA PRO A 230 -11.72 8.64 2.74
C PRO A 230 -12.21 7.65 3.80
N ASP A 231 -12.06 6.34 3.54
CA ASP A 231 -12.48 5.26 4.44
C ASP A 231 -11.39 4.82 5.42
N GLY A 232 -10.26 5.55 5.43
CA GLY A 232 -9.11 5.21 6.24
C GLY A 232 -9.26 5.61 7.71
N LYS A 233 -8.55 4.88 8.56
CA LYS A 233 -8.46 5.17 9.99
C LYS A 233 -7.35 6.19 10.26
N LEU A 234 -7.68 7.33 10.83
CA LEU A 234 -6.68 8.30 11.28
C LEU A 234 -5.89 7.69 12.46
N ILE A 235 -4.60 7.44 12.25
CA ILE A 235 -3.69 6.87 13.26
C ILE A 235 -2.77 7.92 13.89
N CYS A 236 -2.40 8.94 13.13
CA CYS A 236 -1.67 10.09 13.60
C CYS A 236 -2.43 11.36 13.20
N PRO A 237 -3.05 12.08 14.13
CA PRO A 237 -3.56 13.42 13.86
C PRO A 237 -2.43 14.38 13.52
N LYS A 238 -2.73 15.64 13.24
CA LYS A 238 -1.71 16.63 12.88
C LYS A 238 -0.54 16.66 13.86
N TYR A 239 0.59 16.14 13.44
CA TYR A 239 1.87 16.16 14.13
C TYR A 239 2.75 17.30 13.59
N ARG A 240 3.35 18.09 14.48
CA ARG A 240 4.15 19.26 14.09
C ARG A 240 5.64 18.96 14.24
N LYS A 241 6.40 19.23 13.19
CA LYS A 241 7.86 19.32 13.18
C LYS A 241 8.27 20.74 12.79
N GLU A 242 9.54 21.09 12.90
CA GLU A 242 10.05 22.46 12.72
C GLU A 242 9.61 23.11 11.39
N LYS A 243 9.66 22.38 10.27
CA LYS A 243 9.37 22.91 8.92
C LYS A 243 8.21 22.19 8.23
N MET A 244 7.59 21.20 8.88
CA MET A 244 6.53 20.40 8.31
C MET A 244 5.48 19.98 9.34
N THR A 245 4.32 19.60 8.84
CA THR A 245 3.27 18.91 9.58
C THR A 245 2.95 17.61 8.88
N VAL A 246 2.66 16.57 9.65
CA VAL A 246 2.32 15.24 9.14
C VAL A 246 1.02 14.76 9.78
N ALA A 247 0.20 14.08 9.01
CA ALA A 247 -0.89 13.25 9.52
C ALA A 247 -0.85 11.89 8.82
N LEU A 248 -1.18 10.82 9.53
CA LEU A 248 -1.14 9.46 9.00
C LEU A 248 -2.51 8.83 9.05
N VAL A 249 -2.87 8.17 7.95
CA VAL A 249 -4.10 7.38 7.82
C VAL A 249 -3.73 5.97 7.40
N GLU A 250 -4.34 4.99 8.04
CA GLU A 250 -4.27 3.59 7.63
C GLU A 250 -5.43 3.27 6.69
N GLU A 251 -5.09 2.85 5.47
CA GLU A 251 -6.03 2.40 4.46
C GLU A 251 -6.51 0.97 4.76
N PRO A 252 -7.81 0.67 4.69
CA PRO A 252 -8.30 -0.70 4.78
C PRO A 252 -7.74 -1.57 3.67
N VAL A 253 -7.19 -2.73 4.01
CA VAL A 253 -6.66 -3.67 3.02
C VAL A 253 -7.78 -4.54 2.47
N ARG A 254 -8.12 -4.36 1.20
CA ARG A 254 -9.15 -5.14 0.49
C ARG A 254 -8.51 -5.93 -0.62
N ILE A 255 -8.56 -7.25 -0.52
CA ILE A 255 -8.08 -8.19 -1.54
C ILE A 255 -9.31 -8.72 -2.30
N ARG A 256 -9.46 -8.29 -3.54
CA ARG A 256 -10.54 -8.71 -4.42
C ARG A 256 -10.00 -9.60 -5.53
N PHE A 257 -10.35 -10.88 -5.47
CA PHE A 257 -10.01 -11.90 -6.47
C PHE A 257 -10.94 -11.87 -7.68
#